data_842b22a4f81c461c26713e755b495975
#
_entry.id   842b22a4f81c461c26713e755b495975
#
_cell.length_a   1.000
_cell.length_b   1.000
_cell.length_c   1.000
_cell.angle_alpha   90.00
_cell.angle_beta   90.00
_cell.angle_gamma   90.00
#
_symmetry.space_group_name_H-M   'P 1'
#
loop_
_entity.id
_entity.type
_entity.pdbx_description
1 polymer ?
#
loop_
_entity_poly.entity_id
_entity_poly.type
_entity_poly.pdbx_seq_one_letter_code
_entity_poly.pdbx_strand_id
1 'polypeptide(L)'
;KRINNLRGLRSIEEHLMPVYVQFDRISSYSSIQKLNIAKEMPNIYFRPFNFHENWARKLWSLYAINNNNDSEYSPNYEPLDYRPIQININKEGEHTVESQDFVHLVIVGFSKMGRALFLEALRICHYANYDDSLPTEKRIRTIITLIDKDMERMKNYFTTQFPHLESQIDDIKIEYRADDICNPQMREELTKWSKDKNRMLTIAICVSDPDISLSLGLNLPASIYENE
;
A
#
# COMPACT_ATOMS: atom_id res chain seq x y z
N LYS A 1 11.77 22.52 -29.16
CA LYS A 1 11.57 23.75 -29.99
C LYS A 1 10.62 23.50 -31.17
N ARG A 2 10.67 22.34 -31.86
CA ARG A 2 9.79 22.04 -33.02
C ARG A 2 8.33 21.83 -32.66
N ILE A 3 8.05 21.28 -31.48
CA ILE A 3 6.69 21.00 -30.97
C ILE A 3 5.96 22.30 -30.62
N ASN A 4 6.68 23.28 -30.07
CA ASN A 4 6.13 24.59 -29.71
C ASN A 4 5.64 25.39 -30.96
N ASN A 5 6.27 25.21 -32.09
CA ASN A 5 5.92 25.96 -33.33
C ASN A 5 4.64 25.45 -34.02
N LEU A 6 4.24 24.18 -33.77
CA LEU A 6 3.05 23.62 -34.43
C LEU A 6 1.72 24.03 -33.75
N ARG A 7 1.78 24.64 -32.59
CA ARG A 7 0.59 25.06 -31.80
C ARG A 7 0.39 26.57 -31.68
N GLY A 8 1.21 27.37 -32.32
CA GLY A 8 1.14 28.84 -32.26
C GLY A 8 -0.13 29.49 -32.82
N LEU A 9 -1.15 28.71 -33.16
CA LEU A 9 -2.42 29.18 -33.73
C LEU A 9 -3.65 28.93 -32.85
N ARG A 10 -3.48 28.41 -31.61
CA ARG A 10 -4.60 28.23 -30.68
C ARG A 10 -4.30 28.95 -29.36
N SER A 11 -5.31 29.50 -28.73
CA SER A 11 -5.22 30.23 -27.49
C SER A 11 -4.45 29.38 -26.45
N ILE A 12 -3.43 29.97 -25.84
CA ILE A 12 -2.40 29.32 -25.01
C ILE A 12 -3.02 28.60 -23.80
N GLU A 13 -4.21 28.95 -23.36
CA GLU A 13 -4.84 28.42 -22.16
C GLU A 13 -5.56 27.06 -22.33
N GLU A 14 -5.89 26.65 -23.56
CA GLU A 14 -6.75 25.47 -23.74
C GLU A 14 -6.04 24.17 -24.15
N HIS A 15 -4.77 24.19 -24.58
CA HIS A 15 -4.16 22.99 -25.18
C HIS A 15 -2.67 22.80 -24.84
N LEU A 16 -2.35 22.66 -23.57
CA LEU A 16 -1.03 22.17 -23.18
C LEU A 16 -0.85 20.71 -23.65
N MET A 17 0.26 20.41 -24.31
CA MET A 17 0.58 19.05 -24.72
C MET A 17 0.99 18.22 -23.50
N PRO A 18 0.23 17.17 -23.10
CA PRO A 18 0.65 16.31 -22.02
C PRO A 18 1.84 15.46 -22.47
N VAL A 19 2.90 15.45 -21.64
CA VAL A 19 4.07 14.62 -21.83
C VAL A 19 4.23 13.74 -20.58
N TYR A 20 3.98 12.44 -20.73
CA TYR A 20 4.11 11.47 -19.66
C TYR A 20 5.53 10.91 -19.64
N VAL A 21 6.18 10.96 -18.47
CA VAL A 21 7.54 10.43 -18.29
C VAL A 21 7.56 9.48 -17.11
N GLN A 22 7.94 8.25 -17.37
CA GLN A 22 8.07 7.23 -16.33
C GLN A 22 9.39 7.40 -15.58
N PHE A 23 9.33 7.31 -14.26
CA PHE A 23 10.46 7.27 -13.35
C PHE A 23 10.44 5.99 -12.52
N ASP A 24 11.55 5.29 -12.51
CA ASP A 24 11.69 4.05 -11.75
C ASP A 24 11.97 4.27 -10.27
N ARG A 25 12.57 5.42 -9.93
CA ARG A 25 12.98 5.72 -8.55
C ARG A 25 12.14 6.84 -7.97
N ILE A 26 11.57 6.61 -6.80
CA ILE A 26 10.79 7.60 -6.04
C ILE A 26 11.63 8.87 -5.76
N SER A 27 12.92 8.71 -5.45
CA SER A 27 13.83 9.84 -5.23
C SER A 27 14.00 10.73 -6.47
N SER A 28 14.05 10.15 -7.66
CA SER A 28 14.12 10.91 -8.92
C SER A 28 12.82 11.67 -9.19
N TYR A 29 11.68 11.05 -8.89
CA TYR A 29 10.37 11.67 -9.01
C TYR A 29 10.23 12.89 -8.09
N SER A 30 10.60 12.74 -6.82
CA SER A 30 10.57 13.86 -5.84
C SER A 30 11.49 15.02 -6.23
N SER A 31 12.63 14.72 -6.83
CA SER A 31 13.56 15.76 -7.32
C SER A 31 12.97 16.55 -8.48
N ILE A 32 12.27 15.87 -9.40
CA ILE A 32 11.66 16.51 -10.56
C ILE A 32 10.43 17.34 -10.18
N GLN A 33 9.65 16.92 -9.20
CA GLN A 33 8.54 17.73 -8.67
C GLN A 33 8.99 19.09 -8.13
N LYS A 34 10.24 19.20 -7.66
CA LYS A 34 10.84 20.46 -7.19
C LYS A 34 11.31 21.34 -8.33
N LEU A 35 11.49 20.80 -9.54
CA LEU A 35 11.90 21.59 -10.70
C LEU A 35 10.69 22.33 -11.27
N ASN A 36 10.84 23.62 -11.52
CA ASN A 36 9.77 24.43 -12.13
C ASN A 36 9.77 24.28 -13.65
N ILE A 37 9.50 23.05 -14.11
CA ILE A 37 9.52 22.68 -15.55
C ILE A 37 8.54 23.54 -16.35
N ALA A 38 7.43 23.97 -15.74
CA ALA A 38 6.43 24.81 -16.40
C ALA A 38 7.00 26.17 -16.86
N LYS A 39 8.01 26.72 -16.17
CA LYS A 39 8.67 27.98 -16.60
C LYS A 39 9.56 27.79 -17.84
N GLU A 40 10.21 26.64 -17.94
CA GLU A 40 11.14 26.36 -19.04
C GLU A 40 10.43 25.84 -20.29
N MET A 41 9.24 25.21 -20.10
CA MET A 41 8.45 24.58 -21.16
C MET A 41 6.97 24.98 -21.06
N PRO A 42 6.60 26.24 -21.37
CA PRO A 42 5.26 26.78 -21.12
C PRO A 42 4.14 26.11 -21.93
N ASN A 43 4.47 25.40 -23.01
CA ASN A 43 3.48 24.74 -23.88
C ASN A 43 3.36 23.23 -23.60
N ILE A 44 4.04 22.73 -22.58
CA ILE A 44 4.04 21.31 -22.23
C ILE A 44 3.49 21.15 -20.81
N TYR A 45 2.51 20.28 -20.68
CA TYR A 45 2.08 19.78 -19.38
C TYR A 45 2.88 18.51 -19.04
N PHE A 46 3.95 18.67 -18.32
CA PHE A 46 4.83 17.58 -17.93
C PHE A 46 4.17 16.75 -16.82
N ARG A 47 3.95 15.45 -17.10
CA ARG A 47 3.34 14.49 -16.19
C ARG A 47 4.32 13.37 -15.86
N PRO A 48 5.17 13.54 -14.84
CA PRO A 48 5.99 12.45 -14.35
C PRO A 48 5.11 11.43 -13.61
N PHE A 49 5.41 10.15 -13.77
CA PHE A 49 4.72 9.09 -13.05
C PHE A 49 5.68 7.96 -12.67
N ASN A 50 5.36 7.27 -11.58
CA ASN A 50 5.99 6.03 -11.18
C ASN A 50 5.00 4.88 -11.40
N PHE A 51 5.41 3.87 -12.16
CA PHE A 51 4.57 2.73 -12.50
C PHE A 51 4.12 1.97 -11.23
N HIS A 52 5.07 1.69 -10.33
CA HIS A 52 4.79 0.90 -9.12
C HIS A 52 3.88 1.65 -8.15
N GLU A 53 4.08 2.96 -7.96
CA GLU A 53 3.19 3.78 -7.12
C GLU A 53 1.76 3.84 -7.68
N ASN A 54 1.63 4.03 -8.99
CA ASN A 54 0.31 4.09 -9.62
C ASN A 54 -0.44 2.77 -9.49
N TRP A 55 0.28 1.63 -9.61
CA TRP A 55 -0.31 0.31 -9.41
C TRP A 55 -0.64 0.04 -7.94
N ALA A 56 0.21 0.46 -7.01
CA ALA A 56 -0.06 0.32 -5.58
C ALA A 56 -1.36 1.05 -5.19
N ARG A 57 -1.52 2.29 -5.65
CA ARG A 57 -2.76 3.06 -5.45
C ARG A 57 -3.98 2.36 -6.06
N LYS A 58 -3.84 1.87 -7.29
CA LYS A 58 -4.94 1.13 -7.94
C LYS A 58 -5.33 -0.12 -7.17
N LEU A 59 -4.37 -0.92 -6.73
CA LEU A 59 -4.64 -2.17 -6.01
C LEU A 59 -5.40 -1.92 -4.72
N TRP A 60 -5.02 -0.90 -3.95
CA TRP A 60 -5.71 -0.60 -2.68
C TRP A 60 -7.03 0.15 -2.84
N SER A 61 -7.26 0.83 -3.96
CA SER A 61 -8.48 1.63 -4.19
C SER A 61 -9.45 1.02 -5.19
N LEU A 62 -9.05 -0.02 -5.94
CA LEU A 62 -9.82 -0.52 -7.09
C LEU A 62 -11.20 -1.06 -6.68
N TYR A 63 -11.30 -1.69 -5.53
CA TYR A 63 -12.55 -2.25 -5.02
C TYR A 63 -13.50 -1.18 -4.48
N ALA A 64 -12.99 -0.10 -3.92
CA ALA A 64 -13.82 1.02 -3.46
C ALA A 64 -14.57 1.72 -4.61
N ILE A 65 -14.03 1.65 -5.83
CA ILE A 65 -14.62 2.29 -7.02
C ILE A 65 -15.66 1.39 -7.70
N ASN A 66 -15.48 0.08 -7.66
CA ASN A 66 -16.34 -0.88 -8.37
C ASN A 66 -17.63 -1.26 -7.60
N ASN A 67 -17.71 -0.97 -6.32
CA ASN A 67 -18.88 -1.36 -5.50
C ASN A 67 -20.17 -0.59 -5.80
N ASN A 68 -20.17 0.35 -6.75
CA ASN A 68 -21.39 1.11 -7.06
C ASN A 68 -22.26 0.55 -8.18
N ASN A 69 -21.88 -0.50 -8.91
CA ASN A 69 -22.62 -0.86 -10.11
C ASN A 69 -22.83 -2.36 -10.44
N ASP A 70 -22.24 -3.34 -9.76
CA ASP A 70 -22.47 -4.74 -10.14
C ASP A 70 -22.59 -5.68 -8.95
N SER A 71 -23.84 -6.12 -8.72
CA SER A 71 -24.26 -6.99 -7.63
C SER A 71 -23.86 -8.48 -7.78
N GLU A 72 -23.20 -8.89 -8.83
CA GLU A 72 -22.96 -10.33 -9.10
C GLU A 72 -21.52 -10.81 -8.91
N TYR A 73 -20.53 -9.91 -8.79
CA TYR A 73 -19.11 -10.27 -8.65
C TYR A 73 -18.32 -9.35 -7.73
N SER A 74 -18.96 -8.76 -6.72
CA SER A 74 -18.19 -8.08 -5.67
C SER A 74 -17.58 -9.17 -4.78
N PRO A 75 -16.26 -9.33 -4.73
CA PRO A 75 -15.67 -10.20 -3.72
C PRO A 75 -16.11 -9.66 -2.35
N ASN A 76 -16.54 -10.53 -1.47
CA ASN A 76 -16.97 -10.18 -0.11
C ASN A 76 -15.81 -9.60 0.74
N TYR A 77 -14.66 -9.40 0.14
CA TYR A 77 -13.44 -9.00 0.79
C TYR A 77 -12.71 -7.90 -0.02
N GLU A 78 -12.45 -6.77 0.61
CA GLU A 78 -11.65 -5.66 0.04
C GLU A 78 -10.23 -5.70 0.59
N PRO A 79 -9.19 -5.46 -0.24
CA PRO A 79 -7.83 -5.32 0.28
C PRO A 79 -7.77 -4.24 1.35
N LEU A 80 -7.13 -4.55 2.47
CA LEU A 80 -7.02 -3.64 3.62
C LEU A 80 -8.39 -3.18 4.14
N ASP A 81 -9.38 -4.07 4.10
CA ASP A 81 -10.74 -3.78 4.51
C ASP A 81 -10.83 -3.42 6.00
N TYR A 82 -11.61 -2.41 6.32
CA TYR A 82 -11.85 -1.91 7.67
C TYR A 82 -13.33 -1.99 8.08
N ARG A 83 -14.19 -2.66 7.28
CA ARG A 83 -15.64 -2.78 7.55
C ARG A 83 -15.97 -3.39 8.90
N PRO A 84 -15.20 -4.33 9.48
CA PRO A 84 -15.46 -4.83 10.82
C PRO A 84 -15.26 -3.80 11.93
N ILE A 85 -14.55 -2.72 11.66
CA ILE A 85 -14.32 -1.66 12.64
C ILE A 85 -15.58 -0.81 12.73
N GLN A 86 -16.52 -1.26 13.55
CA GLN A 86 -17.77 -0.54 13.76
C GLN A 86 -17.55 0.62 14.74
N ILE A 87 -17.92 1.81 14.29
CA ILE A 87 -17.98 2.99 15.12
C ILE A 87 -19.44 3.11 15.59
N ASN A 88 -19.67 2.89 16.88
CA ASN A 88 -20.97 3.15 17.50
C ASN A 88 -21.01 4.60 17.97
N ILE A 89 -22.06 5.32 17.58
CA ILE A 89 -22.33 6.67 18.06
C ILE A 89 -23.44 6.55 19.11
N ASN A 90 -23.14 6.88 20.36
CA ASN A 90 -24.14 6.88 21.41
C ASN A 90 -25.09 8.10 21.23
N LYS A 91 -26.16 8.15 22.06
CA LYS A 91 -27.16 9.23 21.99
C LYS A 91 -26.61 10.62 22.33
N GLU A 92 -25.45 10.67 22.94
CA GLU A 92 -24.75 11.90 23.36
C GLU A 92 -23.72 12.35 22.30
N GLY A 93 -23.62 11.62 21.18
CA GLY A 93 -22.70 11.94 20.10
C GLY A 93 -21.26 11.45 20.34
N GLU A 94 -21.01 10.66 21.36
CA GLU A 94 -19.70 10.08 21.62
C GLU A 94 -19.49 8.85 20.72
N HIS A 95 -18.31 8.78 20.14
CA HIS A 95 -17.89 7.66 19.31
C HIS A 95 -17.25 6.56 20.18
N THR A 96 -17.83 5.38 20.15
CA THR A 96 -17.24 4.19 20.80
C THR A 96 -16.86 3.18 19.73
N VAL A 97 -15.62 2.69 19.76
CA VAL A 97 -15.15 1.63 18.90
C VAL A 97 -15.02 0.36 19.73
N GLU A 98 -15.87 -0.62 19.45
CA GLU A 98 -15.93 -1.87 20.22
C GLU A 98 -15.16 -3.03 19.57
N SER A 99 -14.75 -2.86 18.31
CA SER A 99 -14.09 -3.93 17.57
C SER A 99 -12.67 -4.18 18.07
N GLN A 100 -12.34 -5.45 18.31
CA GLN A 100 -10.98 -5.93 18.59
C GLN A 100 -10.26 -6.34 17.28
N ASP A 101 -10.91 -6.18 16.13
CA ASP A 101 -10.36 -6.57 14.85
C ASP A 101 -9.23 -5.62 14.44
N PHE A 102 -8.23 -6.19 13.78
CA PHE A 102 -7.11 -5.40 13.27
C PHE A 102 -6.66 -5.90 11.89
N VAL A 103 -6.23 -4.97 11.08
CA VAL A 103 -5.69 -5.27 9.75
C VAL A 103 -4.25 -5.77 9.88
N HIS A 104 -3.96 -6.87 9.19
CA HIS A 104 -2.60 -7.38 9.04
C HIS A 104 -2.25 -7.56 7.57
N LEU A 105 -1.42 -6.67 7.04
CA LEU A 105 -0.89 -6.75 5.69
C LEU A 105 0.48 -7.45 5.71
N VAL A 106 0.60 -8.53 4.96
CA VAL A 106 1.87 -9.23 4.72
C VAL A 106 2.32 -8.96 3.30
N ILE A 107 3.50 -8.37 3.13
CA ILE A 107 4.12 -8.14 1.82
C ILE A 107 5.33 -9.05 1.67
N VAL A 108 5.28 -9.94 0.68
CA VAL A 108 6.35 -10.88 0.35
C VAL A 108 7.13 -10.36 -0.86
N GLY A 109 8.41 -10.08 -0.67
CA GLY A 109 9.26 -9.40 -1.65
C GLY A 109 9.25 -7.88 -1.46
N PHE A 110 10.34 -7.34 -0.91
CA PHE A 110 10.50 -5.90 -0.67
C PHE A 110 11.23 -5.20 -1.82
N SER A 111 10.89 -5.60 -3.05
CA SER A 111 11.34 -5.01 -4.32
C SER A 111 10.66 -3.65 -4.59
N LYS A 112 10.77 -3.13 -5.82
CA LYS A 112 10.13 -1.86 -6.22
C LYS A 112 8.63 -1.87 -5.98
N MET A 113 7.93 -2.97 -6.33
CA MET A 113 6.49 -3.10 -6.15
C MET A 113 6.12 -3.25 -4.68
N GLY A 114 6.78 -4.14 -3.94
CA GLY A 114 6.54 -4.32 -2.51
C GLY A 114 6.73 -3.03 -1.71
N ARG A 115 7.77 -2.25 -2.03
CA ARG A 115 7.97 -0.92 -1.42
C ARG A 115 6.88 0.08 -1.77
N ALA A 116 6.40 0.08 -3.00
CA ALA A 116 5.32 0.96 -3.41
C ALA A 116 4.01 0.61 -2.69
N LEU A 117 3.67 -0.69 -2.58
CA LEU A 117 2.53 -1.18 -1.82
C LEU A 117 2.64 -0.81 -0.34
N PHE A 118 3.82 -0.99 0.25
CA PHE A 118 4.09 -0.63 1.63
C PHE A 118 3.89 0.86 1.90
N LEU A 119 4.49 1.73 1.07
CA LEU A 119 4.34 3.18 1.22
C LEU A 119 2.90 3.65 1.05
N GLU A 120 2.16 3.05 0.14
CA GLU A 120 0.74 3.39 -0.03
C GLU A 120 -0.10 2.84 1.13
N ALA A 121 0.19 1.64 1.63
CA ALA A 121 -0.46 1.10 2.82
C ALA A 121 -0.25 2.00 4.05
N LEU A 122 0.97 2.53 4.25
CA LEU A 122 1.27 3.49 5.32
C LEU A 122 0.47 4.80 5.22
N ARG A 123 -0.12 5.12 4.06
CA ARG A 123 -0.95 6.31 3.86
C ARG A 123 -2.43 6.07 4.15
N ILE A 124 -2.88 4.81 4.10
CA ILE A 124 -4.31 4.49 4.14
C ILE A 124 -4.72 3.59 5.31
N CYS A 125 -3.78 2.86 5.94
CA CYS A 125 -4.07 1.89 6.99
C CYS A 125 -4.18 2.51 8.40
N HIS A 126 -4.88 3.64 8.51
CA HIS A 126 -5.15 4.35 9.76
C HIS A 126 -6.61 4.13 10.14
N TYR A 127 -6.88 3.36 11.20
CA TYR A 127 -8.22 2.95 11.56
C TYR A 127 -8.68 3.54 12.89
N ALA A 128 -9.99 3.74 13.02
CA ALA A 128 -10.62 4.45 14.14
C ALA A 128 -10.54 3.68 15.48
N ASN A 129 -10.17 2.41 15.48
CA ASN A 129 -10.01 1.60 16.69
C ASN A 129 -8.64 1.74 17.37
N TYR A 130 -7.75 2.57 16.82
CA TYR A 130 -6.53 2.96 17.52
C TYR A 130 -6.83 4.06 18.53
N ASP A 131 -6.42 3.85 19.77
CA ASP A 131 -6.56 4.80 20.87
C ASP A 131 -5.20 5.01 21.55
N ASP A 132 -4.65 6.22 21.40
CA ASP A 132 -3.35 6.61 21.96
C ASP A 132 -3.39 6.87 23.46
N SER A 133 -4.59 7.06 24.05
CA SER A 133 -4.78 7.20 25.48
C SER A 133 -4.57 5.89 26.25
N LEU A 134 -4.69 4.76 25.55
CA LEU A 134 -4.49 3.43 26.15
C LEU A 134 -3.00 3.10 26.35
N PRO A 135 -2.67 2.28 27.36
CA PRO A 135 -1.35 1.68 27.46
C PRO A 135 -0.95 0.95 26.17
N THR A 136 0.33 1.02 25.80
CA THR A 136 0.84 0.51 24.51
C THR A 136 0.44 -0.94 24.20
N GLU A 137 0.37 -1.80 25.23
CA GLU A 137 -0.01 -3.21 25.12
C GLU A 137 -1.50 -3.44 24.88
N LYS A 138 -2.32 -2.42 25.09
CA LYS A 138 -3.78 -2.47 24.84
C LYS A 138 -4.19 -1.78 23.55
N ARG A 139 -3.26 -1.08 22.88
CA ARG A 139 -3.54 -0.39 21.64
C ARG A 139 -3.71 -1.39 20.50
N ILE A 140 -4.79 -1.26 19.77
CA ILE A 140 -5.03 -2.04 18.57
C ILE A 140 -4.35 -1.34 17.41
N ARG A 141 -3.33 -1.97 16.84
CA ARG A 141 -2.53 -1.41 15.74
C ARG A 141 -2.72 -2.21 14.47
N THR A 142 -2.70 -1.52 13.34
CA THR A 142 -2.44 -2.19 12.06
C THR A 142 -1.06 -2.83 12.10
N ILE A 143 -0.94 -4.05 11.59
CA ILE A 143 0.35 -4.73 11.47
C ILE A 143 0.71 -4.81 9.99
N ILE A 144 1.94 -4.39 9.64
CA ILE A 144 2.48 -4.60 8.30
C ILE A 144 3.76 -5.42 8.45
N THR A 145 3.72 -6.66 7.97
CA THR A 145 4.88 -7.56 7.97
C THR A 145 5.49 -7.62 6.58
N LEU A 146 6.77 -7.29 6.49
CA LEU A 146 7.56 -7.29 5.27
C LEU A 146 8.51 -8.48 5.29
N ILE A 147 8.38 -9.40 4.33
CA ILE A 147 9.17 -10.63 4.24
C ILE A 147 10.02 -10.59 2.99
N ASP A 148 11.34 -10.68 3.15
CA ASP A 148 12.29 -10.81 2.05
C ASP A 148 13.57 -11.50 2.53
N LYS A 149 14.20 -12.32 1.70
CA LYS A 149 15.48 -12.99 2.03
C LYS A 149 16.59 -11.98 2.30
N ASP A 150 16.59 -10.87 1.57
CA ASP A 150 17.56 -9.77 1.67
C ASP A 150 17.06 -8.61 2.54
N MET A 151 16.12 -8.84 3.45
CA MET A 151 15.43 -7.80 4.20
C MET A 151 16.38 -6.84 4.92
N GLU A 152 17.44 -7.34 5.53
CA GLU A 152 18.43 -6.51 6.24
C GLU A 152 19.01 -5.41 5.33
N ARG A 153 19.45 -5.79 4.13
CA ARG A 153 20.00 -4.85 3.16
C ARG A 153 18.93 -3.89 2.64
N MET A 154 17.74 -4.41 2.36
CA MET A 154 16.64 -3.60 1.82
C MET A 154 16.09 -2.63 2.86
N LYS A 155 15.97 -3.03 4.12
CA LYS A 155 15.62 -2.18 5.24
C LYS A 155 16.60 -1.03 5.41
N ASN A 156 17.91 -1.31 5.45
CA ASN A 156 18.94 -0.29 5.58
C ASN A 156 18.86 0.76 4.46
N TYR A 157 18.67 0.31 3.23
CA TYR A 157 18.47 1.21 2.09
C TYR A 157 17.20 2.04 2.23
N PHE A 158 16.10 1.44 2.65
CA PHE A 158 14.81 2.10 2.82
C PHE A 158 14.85 3.14 3.94
N THR A 159 15.38 2.79 5.11
CA THR A 159 15.49 3.70 6.27
C THR A 159 16.41 4.88 5.98
N THR A 160 17.43 4.71 5.13
CA THR A 160 18.26 5.83 4.67
C THR A 160 17.45 6.82 3.82
N GLN A 161 16.48 6.34 3.04
CA GLN A 161 15.61 7.22 2.24
C GLN A 161 14.49 7.88 3.07
N PHE A 162 14.02 7.20 4.11
CA PHE A 162 12.89 7.62 4.95
C PHE A 162 13.24 7.53 6.45
N PRO A 163 14.21 8.34 6.93
CA PRO A 163 14.79 8.17 8.28
C PRO A 163 13.80 8.41 9.42
N HIS A 164 12.72 9.14 9.19
CA HIS A 164 11.74 9.51 10.22
C HIS A 164 10.40 8.78 10.09
N LEU A 165 10.27 7.85 9.15
CA LEU A 165 8.97 7.26 8.83
C LEU A 165 8.41 6.49 10.04
N GLU A 166 9.19 5.59 10.62
CA GLU A 166 8.73 4.74 11.73
C GLU A 166 8.45 5.54 13.01
N SER A 167 9.14 6.65 13.23
CA SER A 167 8.94 7.50 14.42
C SER A 167 7.72 8.41 14.34
N GLN A 168 7.08 8.50 13.19
CA GLN A 168 5.91 9.35 12.95
C GLN A 168 4.59 8.59 12.90
N ILE A 169 4.63 7.26 13.00
CA ILE A 169 3.46 6.40 12.83
C ILE A 169 3.33 5.49 14.06
N ASP A 170 2.43 5.87 14.98
CA ASP A 170 2.23 5.10 16.22
C ASP A 170 1.14 4.02 16.10
N ASP A 171 0.20 4.20 15.20
CA ASP A 171 -0.96 3.32 14.97
C ASP A 171 -0.66 2.14 14.05
N ILE A 172 0.51 2.12 13.42
CA ILE A 172 0.98 1.02 12.56
C ILE A 172 2.23 0.38 13.15
N LYS A 173 2.19 -0.93 13.34
CA LYS A 173 3.36 -1.74 13.72
C LYS A 173 4.00 -2.32 12.47
N ILE A 174 5.27 -1.97 12.20
CA ILE A 174 6.03 -2.50 11.08
C ILE A 174 6.96 -3.62 11.56
N GLU A 175 6.87 -4.78 10.91
CA GLU A 175 7.72 -5.94 11.18
C GLU A 175 8.55 -6.30 9.95
N TYR A 176 9.87 -6.27 10.10
CA TYR A 176 10.80 -6.68 9.05
C TYR A 176 11.29 -8.10 9.33
N ARG A 177 11.11 -9.01 8.36
CA ARG A 177 11.47 -10.41 8.45
C ARG A 177 12.45 -10.78 7.34
N ALA A 178 13.70 -11.05 7.71
CA ALA A 178 14.70 -11.65 6.81
C ALA A 178 14.43 -13.15 6.74
N ASP A 179 13.45 -13.56 5.93
CA ASP A 179 12.98 -14.93 5.87
C ASP A 179 12.47 -15.31 4.47
N ASP A 180 12.25 -16.60 4.27
CA ASP A 180 11.59 -17.17 3.09
C ASP A 180 10.17 -17.61 3.46
N ILE A 181 9.19 -17.16 2.70
CA ILE A 181 7.79 -17.56 2.89
C ILE A 181 7.59 -19.09 2.79
N CYS A 182 8.50 -19.78 2.11
CA CYS A 182 8.49 -21.23 1.98
C CYS A 182 9.03 -21.97 3.22
N ASN A 183 9.66 -21.27 4.16
CA ASN A 183 10.18 -21.89 5.38
C ASN A 183 9.04 -22.49 6.22
N PRO A 184 9.24 -23.69 6.79
CA PRO A 184 8.22 -24.35 7.60
C PRO A 184 7.71 -23.48 8.76
N GLN A 185 8.61 -22.76 9.45
CA GLN A 185 8.28 -21.87 10.53
C GLN A 185 7.38 -20.71 10.07
N MET A 186 7.73 -20.09 8.92
CA MET A 186 6.92 -19.00 8.35
C MET A 186 5.55 -19.51 7.90
N ARG A 187 5.47 -20.70 7.31
CA ARG A 187 4.20 -21.33 6.93
C ARG A 187 3.33 -21.65 8.14
N GLU A 188 3.93 -22.04 9.25
CA GLU A 188 3.22 -22.25 10.51
C GLU A 188 2.69 -20.93 11.08
N GLU A 189 3.47 -19.84 11.03
CA GLU A 189 3.02 -18.50 11.42
C GLU A 189 1.85 -18.01 10.54
N LEU A 190 1.95 -18.17 9.22
CA LEU A 190 0.86 -17.83 8.30
C LEU A 190 -0.42 -18.61 8.63
N THR A 191 -0.29 -19.89 8.97
CA THR A 191 -1.43 -20.73 9.38
C THR A 191 -2.04 -20.24 10.71
N LYS A 192 -1.22 -19.78 11.65
CA LYS A 192 -1.71 -19.18 12.90
C LYS A 192 -2.43 -17.86 12.64
N TRP A 193 -1.86 -17.03 11.76
CA TRP A 193 -2.46 -15.74 11.42
C TRP A 193 -3.80 -15.90 10.70
N SER A 194 -3.94 -16.86 9.79
CA SER A 194 -5.20 -17.10 9.08
C SER A 194 -6.32 -17.64 9.98
N LYS A 195 -5.99 -18.26 11.11
CA LYS A 195 -6.97 -18.79 12.07
C LYS A 195 -7.36 -17.81 13.18
N ASP A 196 -6.69 -16.68 13.26
CA ASP A 196 -6.99 -15.64 14.23
C ASP A 196 -8.22 -14.84 13.78
N LYS A 197 -9.33 -15.00 14.47
CA LYS A 197 -10.63 -14.42 14.11
C LYS A 197 -10.65 -12.89 14.13
N ASN A 198 -9.78 -12.28 14.92
CA ASN A 198 -9.69 -10.81 14.99
C ASN A 198 -8.72 -10.21 13.97
N ARG A 199 -8.01 -11.06 13.23
CA ARG A 199 -7.00 -10.66 12.27
C ARG A 199 -7.54 -10.65 10.85
N MET A 200 -7.65 -9.47 10.26
CA MET A 200 -8.00 -9.30 8.86
C MET A 200 -6.72 -9.40 8.03
N LEU A 201 -6.42 -10.61 7.57
CA LEU A 201 -5.17 -10.92 6.90
C LEU A 201 -5.25 -10.62 5.40
N THR A 202 -4.34 -9.78 4.90
CA THR A 202 -4.11 -9.55 3.47
C THR A 202 -2.67 -9.93 3.12
N ILE A 203 -2.47 -10.73 2.07
CA ILE A 203 -1.14 -11.14 1.62
C ILE A 203 -0.90 -10.65 0.21
N ALA A 204 0.14 -9.84 0.03
CA ALA A 204 0.60 -9.34 -1.27
C ALA A 204 1.95 -9.96 -1.63
N ILE A 205 2.01 -10.71 -2.72
CA ILE A 205 3.25 -11.35 -3.19
C ILE A 205 3.83 -10.52 -4.32
N CYS A 206 5.03 -9.96 -4.09
CA CYS A 206 5.67 -8.94 -4.92
C CYS A 206 7.13 -9.32 -5.27
N VAL A 207 7.43 -10.61 -5.41
CA VAL A 207 8.76 -11.04 -5.89
C VAL A 207 8.97 -10.54 -7.31
N SER A 208 10.24 -10.31 -7.67
CA SER A 208 10.57 -9.71 -8.98
C SER A 208 10.21 -10.61 -10.16
N ASP A 209 10.16 -11.92 -9.95
CA ASP A 209 9.78 -12.91 -10.96
C ASP A 209 8.26 -13.20 -10.83
N PRO A 210 7.47 -12.95 -11.89
CA PRO A 210 6.03 -13.16 -11.86
C PRO A 210 5.63 -14.65 -11.75
N ASP A 211 6.39 -15.56 -12.33
CA ASP A 211 6.11 -17.00 -12.27
C ASP A 211 6.35 -17.54 -10.86
N ILE A 212 7.42 -17.06 -10.22
CA ILE A 212 7.67 -17.35 -8.80
C ILE A 212 6.57 -16.76 -7.93
N SER A 213 6.14 -15.51 -8.18
CA SER A 213 5.05 -14.88 -7.44
C SER A 213 3.76 -15.68 -7.53
N LEU A 214 3.38 -16.15 -8.73
CA LEU A 214 2.21 -16.99 -8.95
C LEU A 214 2.35 -18.33 -8.22
N SER A 215 3.51 -18.98 -8.37
CA SER A 215 3.78 -20.25 -7.69
C SER A 215 3.69 -20.14 -6.17
N LEU A 216 4.25 -19.07 -5.59
CA LEU A 216 4.14 -18.80 -4.15
C LEU A 216 2.69 -18.57 -3.73
N GLY A 217 1.94 -17.78 -4.51
CA GLY A 217 0.53 -17.49 -4.25
C GLY A 217 -0.33 -18.75 -4.27
N LEU A 218 -0.09 -19.68 -5.18
CA LEU A 218 -0.83 -20.95 -5.29
C LEU A 218 -0.42 -22.00 -4.25
N ASN A 219 0.71 -21.82 -3.58
CA ASN A 219 1.27 -22.76 -2.59
C ASN A 219 1.28 -22.23 -1.15
N LEU A 220 0.44 -21.24 -0.82
CA LEU A 220 0.25 -20.82 0.56
C LEU A 220 -0.40 -21.95 1.39
N PRO A 221 -0.35 -21.88 2.74
CA PRO A 221 -1.07 -22.84 3.60
C PRO A 221 -2.56 -22.92 3.25
N ALA A 222 -3.14 -24.13 3.25
CA ALA A 222 -4.56 -24.35 2.88
C ALA A 222 -5.53 -23.48 3.69
N SER A 223 -5.24 -23.27 4.97
CA SER A 223 -6.04 -22.41 5.84
C SER A 223 -6.20 -20.96 5.38
N ILE A 224 -5.36 -20.49 4.45
CA ILE A 224 -5.47 -19.13 3.86
C ILE A 224 -6.58 -19.07 2.82
N TYR A 225 -6.81 -20.19 2.10
CA TYR A 225 -7.85 -20.27 1.07
C TYR A 225 -9.20 -20.73 1.62
N GLU A 226 -9.20 -21.34 2.80
CA GLU A 226 -10.38 -21.92 3.45
C GLU A 226 -11.01 -20.95 4.47
N ASN A 227 -10.51 -19.73 4.57
CA ASN A 227 -11.02 -18.75 5.52
C ASN A 227 -12.39 -18.24 5.03
N GLU A 228 -13.47 -18.73 5.67
CA GLU A 228 -14.86 -18.30 5.50
C GLU A 228 -15.17 -17.05 6.36
#